data_4ef1a6f3a23c64904c06081f27aea1ee
#
_entry.id   4ef1a6f3a23c64904c06081f27aea1ee
#
_cell.length_a   1.000
_cell.length_b   1.000
_cell.length_c   1.000
_cell.angle_alpha   90.00
_cell.angle_beta   90.00
_cell.angle_gamma   90.00
#
_symmetry.space_group_name_H-M   'P 1'
#
loop_
_entity.id
_entity.type
_entity.pdbx_description
1 polymer ?
#
loop_
_entity_poly.entity_id
_entity_poly.type
_entity_poly.pdbx_seq_one_letter_code
_entity_poly.pdbx_strand_id
1 'polypeptide(L)'
;MIKRIGLCAFALVACILGIQAQTQVIAHRGFWKTEGSAQNSITALEKAAEAQLYGSEFDVLMTVDGKLVVNHDNKIEEMVIPETPYKKLKKLRIKNGEKLPTLKNYLKKGKKLDIQLILEAKPLPTKEMEDQAIANIVKMVKKMGLENQVEYISFSLNMCEQLAKLTPASEIAYLNGDIAPAELKKKGINGIDYHKGVLLNKHPEWIKEAHDLGMKVNVWTVNKESEMKQLIDMKVDFITTDQPLEVKELLK
;
A
#
# COMPACT_ATOMS: atom_id res chain seq x y z
N MET A 1 40.78 -44.06 -42.44
CA MET A 1 41.07 -42.75 -41.84
C MET A 1 39.77 -42.00 -41.58
N ILE A 2 39.29 -42.03 -40.33
CA ILE A 2 38.04 -41.37 -39.96
C ILE A 2 38.38 -40.09 -39.21
N LYS A 3 38.08 -38.93 -39.82
CA LYS A 3 38.30 -37.61 -39.20
C LYS A 3 37.21 -37.36 -38.14
N ARG A 4 37.60 -37.21 -36.89
CA ARG A 4 36.73 -36.73 -35.79
C ARG A 4 36.61 -35.21 -35.91
N ILE A 5 35.40 -34.72 -36.13
CA ILE A 5 35.03 -33.31 -36.05
C ILE A 5 34.68 -33.04 -34.62
N GLY A 6 35.48 -32.26 -33.92
CA GLY A 6 35.18 -31.80 -32.55
C GLY A 6 34.16 -30.66 -32.60
N LEU A 7 33.04 -30.87 -31.97
CA LEU A 7 31.98 -29.87 -31.79
C LEU A 7 32.33 -29.05 -30.53
N CYS A 8 32.83 -27.82 -30.71
CA CYS A 8 32.97 -26.86 -29.63
C CYS A 8 31.60 -26.25 -29.31
N ALA A 9 30.99 -26.66 -28.21
CA ALA A 9 29.80 -26.00 -27.68
C ALA A 9 30.23 -24.69 -26.99
N PHE A 10 29.94 -23.56 -27.64
CA PHE A 10 30.00 -22.25 -26.98
C PHE A 10 28.80 -22.09 -26.08
N ALA A 11 28.99 -22.19 -24.75
CA ALA A 11 27.98 -21.83 -23.79
C ALA A 11 27.82 -20.30 -23.74
N LEU A 12 26.76 -19.79 -24.34
CA LEU A 12 26.35 -18.40 -24.18
C LEU A 12 25.84 -18.20 -22.74
N VAL A 13 26.67 -17.63 -21.88
CA VAL A 13 26.22 -17.13 -20.57
C VAL A 13 25.47 -15.82 -20.82
N ALA A 14 24.16 -15.88 -20.96
CA ALA A 14 23.32 -14.70 -20.96
C ALA A 14 23.36 -14.09 -19.55
N CYS A 15 24.14 -13.04 -19.34
CA CYS A 15 23.98 -12.15 -18.20
C CYS A 15 22.60 -11.49 -18.35
N ILE A 16 21.60 -12.02 -17.65
CA ILE A 16 20.34 -11.31 -17.42
C ILE A 16 20.70 -10.19 -16.43
N LEU A 17 21.09 -9.03 -16.97
CA LEU A 17 21.07 -7.78 -16.22
C LEU A 17 19.60 -7.55 -15.87
N GLY A 18 19.20 -7.90 -14.64
CA GLY A 18 17.90 -7.58 -14.12
C GLY A 18 17.71 -6.06 -14.22
N ILE A 19 16.88 -5.60 -15.14
CA ILE A 19 16.44 -4.21 -15.17
C ILE A 19 15.63 -4.06 -13.88
N GLN A 20 16.26 -3.47 -12.86
CA GLN A 20 15.53 -3.11 -11.63
C GLN A 20 14.50 -2.07 -12.02
N ALA A 21 13.23 -2.33 -11.68
CA ALA A 21 12.15 -1.40 -11.96
C ALA A 21 12.44 -0.04 -11.29
N GLN A 22 12.09 1.04 -11.97
CA GLN A 22 12.17 2.38 -11.41
C GLN A 22 11.23 2.51 -10.21
N THR A 23 11.65 3.24 -9.17
CA THR A 23 10.80 3.60 -8.02
C THR A 23 9.48 4.19 -8.49
N GLN A 24 8.37 3.75 -7.90
CA GLN A 24 7.02 4.20 -8.24
C GLN A 24 6.42 5.05 -7.12
N VAL A 25 5.42 5.85 -7.45
CA VAL A 25 4.86 6.88 -6.55
C VAL A 25 3.46 6.51 -6.09
N ILE A 26 3.26 6.50 -4.77
CA ILE A 26 1.97 6.30 -4.12
C ILE A 26 1.54 7.61 -3.45
N ALA A 27 0.32 8.07 -3.75
CA ALA A 27 -0.26 9.23 -3.08
C ALA A 27 -0.78 8.83 -1.68
N HIS A 28 -0.19 9.37 -0.62
CA HIS A 28 -0.59 9.15 0.77
C HIS A 28 -1.98 9.74 1.04
N ARG A 29 -2.96 8.92 1.37
CA ARG A 29 -4.39 9.28 1.54
C ARG A 29 -5.01 9.93 0.30
N GLY A 30 -4.54 9.50 -0.90
CA GLY A 30 -4.85 10.11 -2.18
C GLY A 30 -4.06 11.39 -2.46
N PHE A 31 -4.22 11.99 -3.65
CA PHE A 31 -3.59 13.27 -3.96
C PHE A 31 -4.43 14.43 -3.41
N TRP A 32 -4.42 14.56 -2.11
CA TRP A 32 -5.30 15.44 -1.34
C TRP A 32 -4.84 16.91 -1.28
N LYS A 33 -3.57 17.22 -1.52
CA LYS A 33 -3.03 18.60 -1.55
C LYS A 33 -3.36 19.31 -2.88
N THR A 34 -4.57 19.14 -3.37
CA THR A 34 -5.09 19.78 -4.59
C THR A 34 -6.43 20.45 -4.31
N GLU A 35 -6.80 21.41 -5.13
CA GLU A 35 -8.05 22.15 -4.98
C GLU A 35 -9.27 21.20 -4.99
N GLY A 36 -10.20 21.42 -4.06
CA GLY A 36 -11.43 20.63 -3.91
C GLY A 36 -11.22 19.24 -3.29
N SER A 37 -9.99 18.89 -2.92
CA SER A 37 -9.63 17.57 -2.41
C SER A 37 -9.44 17.55 -0.88
N ALA A 38 -9.49 16.39 -0.28
CA ALA A 38 -9.15 16.14 1.13
C ALA A 38 -8.57 14.74 1.30
N GLN A 39 -7.85 14.51 2.40
CA GLN A 39 -7.36 13.17 2.75
C GLN A 39 -8.50 12.16 2.71
N ASN A 40 -8.25 10.98 2.11
CA ASN A 40 -9.22 9.89 2.03
C ASN A 40 -10.51 10.21 1.24
N SER A 41 -10.57 11.34 0.51
CA SER A 41 -11.73 11.69 -0.32
C SER A 41 -11.76 10.91 -1.63
N ILE A 42 -12.94 10.80 -2.22
CA ILE A 42 -13.09 10.26 -3.59
C ILE A 42 -12.37 11.17 -4.59
N THR A 43 -12.45 12.49 -4.40
CA THR A 43 -11.72 13.47 -5.22
C THR A 43 -10.20 13.26 -5.15
N ALA A 44 -9.62 12.95 -3.95
CA ALA A 44 -8.19 12.68 -3.82
C ALA A 44 -7.74 11.43 -4.61
N LEU A 45 -8.57 10.39 -4.63
CA LEU A 45 -8.35 9.20 -5.45
C LEU A 45 -8.39 9.54 -6.95
N GLU A 46 -9.38 10.31 -7.40
CA GLU A 46 -9.49 10.74 -8.80
C GLU A 46 -8.27 11.57 -9.22
N LYS A 47 -7.84 12.51 -8.37
CA LYS A 47 -6.64 13.34 -8.63
C LYS A 47 -5.35 12.51 -8.69
N ALA A 48 -5.22 11.46 -7.89
CA ALA A 48 -4.09 10.55 -7.97
C ALA A 48 -4.05 9.80 -9.32
N ALA A 49 -5.20 9.33 -9.80
CA ALA A 49 -5.32 8.69 -11.11
C ALA A 49 -5.07 9.68 -12.27
N GLU A 50 -5.64 10.91 -12.22
CA GLU A 50 -5.39 11.96 -13.20
C GLU A 50 -3.91 12.33 -13.30
N ALA A 51 -3.18 12.28 -12.18
CA ALA A 51 -1.73 12.50 -12.13
C ALA A 51 -0.92 11.29 -12.61
N GLN A 52 -1.57 10.18 -13.01
CA GLN A 52 -0.94 8.95 -13.48
C GLN A 52 0.10 8.43 -12.46
N LEU A 53 -0.28 8.37 -11.19
CA LEU A 53 0.51 7.75 -10.14
C LEU A 53 0.34 6.24 -10.18
N TYR A 54 1.30 5.50 -9.63
CA TYR A 54 1.17 4.06 -9.46
C TYR A 54 -0.03 3.71 -8.59
N GLY A 55 -0.13 4.34 -7.41
CA GLY A 55 -1.14 3.99 -6.43
C GLY A 55 -1.70 5.19 -5.65
N SER A 56 -2.86 4.97 -5.09
CA SER A 56 -3.50 5.84 -4.10
C SER A 56 -3.69 5.04 -2.82
N GLU A 57 -3.00 5.44 -1.76
CA GLU A 57 -3.18 4.86 -0.43
C GLU A 57 -4.41 5.48 0.24
N PHE A 58 -5.13 4.67 1.05
CA PHE A 58 -6.30 5.09 1.82
C PHE A 58 -6.56 4.18 3.02
N ASP A 59 -7.11 4.76 4.08
CA ASP A 59 -7.29 4.14 5.38
C ASP A 59 -8.70 3.57 5.56
N VAL A 60 -8.82 2.33 6.03
CA VAL A 60 -10.10 1.66 6.26
C VAL A 60 -10.29 1.29 7.72
N LEU A 61 -11.40 1.74 8.29
CA LEU A 61 -11.88 1.41 9.63
C LEU A 61 -13.22 0.68 9.56
N MET A 62 -13.50 -0.15 10.57
CA MET A 62 -14.79 -0.81 10.72
C MET A 62 -15.57 -0.22 11.89
N THR A 63 -16.83 0.10 11.66
CA THR A 63 -17.77 0.54 12.70
C THR A 63 -18.23 -0.62 13.57
N VAL A 64 -18.83 -0.34 14.76
CA VAL A 64 -19.31 -1.38 15.68
C VAL A 64 -20.34 -2.31 15.05
N ASP A 65 -21.10 -1.84 14.05
CA ASP A 65 -22.08 -2.63 13.29
C ASP A 65 -21.50 -3.23 11.98
N GLY A 66 -20.17 -3.32 11.88
CA GLY A 66 -19.46 -4.02 10.80
C GLY A 66 -19.38 -3.27 9.47
N LYS A 67 -19.71 -1.97 9.43
CA LYS A 67 -19.60 -1.17 8.23
C LYS A 67 -18.17 -0.68 8.04
N LEU A 68 -17.60 -0.87 6.84
CA LEU A 68 -16.29 -0.36 6.48
C LEU A 68 -16.40 1.07 5.92
N VAL A 69 -15.64 1.99 6.52
CA VAL A 69 -15.56 3.41 6.14
C VAL A 69 -14.11 3.80 5.88
N VAL A 70 -13.91 4.88 5.10
CA VAL A 70 -12.58 5.37 4.72
C VAL A 70 -12.28 6.64 5.51
N ASN A 71 -11.36 6.53 6.47
CA ASN A 71 -10.92 7.61 7.34
C ASN A 71 -9.61 7.24 8.03
N HIS A 72 -8.68 8.18 8.17
CA HIS A 72 -7.38 7.89 8.82
C HIS A 72 -7.52 7.75 10.33
N ASP A 73 -8.14 8.73 10.99
CA ASP A 73 -8.26 8.73 12.43
C ASP A 73 -9.39 7.79 12.85
N ASN A 74 -9.21 7.12 14.00
CA ASN A 74 -10.27 6.29 14.56
C ASN A 74 -11.46 7.12 15.10
N LYS A 75 -11.36 8.46 15.01
CA LYS A 75 -12.38 9.43 15.43
C LYS A 75 -12.70 10.40 14.29
N ILE A 76 -13.96 10.72 14.11
CA ILE A 76 -14.45 11.80 13.26
C ILE A 76 -15.41 12.66 14.06
N GLU A 77 -15.16 13.98 14.14
CA GLU A 77 -15.78 14.86 15.12
C GLU A 77 -15.60 14.26 16.54
N GLU A 78 -16.67 14.10 17.32
CA GLU A 78 -16.64 13.50 18.67
C GLU A 78 -16.91 11.99 18.68
N MET A 79 -17.08 11.33 17.53
CA MET A 79 -17.47 9.94 17.42
C MET A 79 -16.29 9.02 17.13
N VAL A 80 -16.06 8.03 18.01
CA VAL A 80 -15.08 6.96 17.81
C VAL A 80 -15.66 5.93 16.85
N ILE A 81 -15.07 5.79 15.67
CA ILE A 81 -15.62 4.99 14.56
C ILE A 81 -15.85 3.52 14.97
N PRO A 82 -14.88 2.81 15.59
CA PRO A 82 -15.09 1.41 16.00
C PRO A 82 -16.18 1.21 17.08
N GLU A 83 -16.60 2.26 17.76
CA GLU A 83 -17.61 2.23 18.81
C GLU A 83 -18.98 2.77 18.36
N THR A 84 -19.04 3.33 17.15
CA THR A 84 -20.21 4.05 16.66
C THR A 84 -20.89 3.28 15.52
N PRO A 85 -22.24 3.07 15.57
CA PRO A 85 -22.98 2.51 14.44
C PRO A 85 -22.96 3.45 13.22
N TYR A 86 -22.79 2.87 12.02
CA TYR A 86 -22.71 3.64 10.77
C TYR A 86 -23.86 4.61 10.54
N LYS A 87 -25.08 4.28 11.02
CA LYS A 87 -26.26 5.18 10.89
C LYS A 87 -26.01 6.58 11.48
N LYS A 88 -25.16 6.70 12.51
CA LYS A 88 -24.75 8.00 13.08
C LYS A 88 -23.69 8.69 12.22
N LEU A 89 -22.74 7.93 11.67
CA LEU A 89 -21.61 8.45 10.88
C LEU A 89 -21.98 8.87 9.45
N LYS A 90 -22.99 8.24 8.84
CA LYS A 90 -23.32 8.42 7.39
C LYS A 90 -23.69 9.84 6.97
N LYS A 91 -23.98 10.72 7.93
CA LYS A 91 -24.31 12.13 7.66
C LYS A 91 -23.10 13.05 7.75
N LEU A 92 -22.01 12.56 8.33
CA LEU A 92 -20.78 13.33 8.50
C LEU A 92 -20.11 13.62 7.17
N ARG A 93 -19.38 14.71 7.15
CA ARG A 93 -18.62 15.16 6.00
C ARG A 93 -17.15 15.25 6.36
N ILE A 94 -16.29 14.92 5.42
CA ILE A 94 -14.87 15.16 5.50
C ILE A 94 -14.53 16.60 5.06
N LYS A 95 -13.27 16.99 5.20
CA LYS A 95 -12.83 18.40 5.09
C LYS A 95 -13.23 19.12 3.80
N ASN A 96 -13.36 18.41 2.66
CA ASN A 96 -13.78 19.00 1.39
C ASN A 96 -15.30 19.02 1.18
N GLY A 97 -16.08 18.65 2.20
CA GLY A 97 -17.54 18.61 2.12
C GLY A 97 -18.13 17.31 1.56
N GLU A 98 -17.31 16.37 1.08
CA GLU A 98 -17.79 15.03 0.73
C GLU A 98 -18.35 14.30 1.95
N LYS A 99 -19.33 13.41 1.74
CA LYS A 99 -19.77 12.49 2.80
C LYS A 99 -18.63 11.54 3.16
N LEU A 100 -18.53 11.14 4.42
CA LEU A 100 -17.62 10.09 4.85
C LEU A 100 -17.73 8.88 3.91
N PRO A 101 -16.68 8.55 3.15
CA PRO A 101 -16.76 7.48 2.16
C PRO A 101 -16.90 6.12 2.85
N THR A 102 -17.71 5.24 2.27
CA THR A 102 -17.66 3.82 2.62
C THR A 102 -16.64 3.12 1.74
N LEU A 103 -16.01 2.04 2.22
CA LEU A 103 -15.13 1.22 1.39
C LEU A 103 -15.80 0.82 0.07
N LYS A 104 -17.09 0.43 0.11
CA LYS A 104 -17.84 0.09 -1.10
C LYS A 104 -17.87 1.21 -2.13
N ASN A 105 -18.07 2.47 -1.70
CA ASN A 105 -18.14 3.60 -2.61
C ASN A 105 -16.75 3.96 -3.15
N TYR A 106 -15.73 3.88 -2.30
CA TYR A 106 -14.34 4.12 -2.67
C TYR A 106 -13.85 3.11 -3.72
N LEU A 107 -14.03 1.81 -3.46
CA LEU A 107 -13.68 0.74 -4.40
C LEU A 107 -14.50 0.82 -5.70
N LYS A 108 -15.80 1.20 -5.63
CA LYS A 108 -16.62 1.40 -6.84
C LYS A 108 -16.06 2.53 -7.73
N LYS A 109 -15.50 3.57 -7.14
CA LYS A 109 -14.82 4.63 -7.89
C LYS A 109 -13.49 4.12 -8.43
N GLY A 110 -12.64 3.53 -7.57
CA GLY A 110 -11.32 3.01 -7.95
C GLY A 110 -11.36 2.00 -9.08
N LYS A 111 -12.38 1.13 -9.12
CA LYS A 111 -12.60 0.17 -10.22
C LYS A 111 -12.69 0.80 -11.62
N LYS A 112 -13.00 2.10 -11.70
CA LYS A 112 -13.13 2.83 -12.97
C LYS A 112 -11.88 3.61 -13.34
N LEU A 113 -10.86 3.54 -12.52
CA LEU A 113 -9.63 4.30 -12.66
C LEU A 113 -8.46 3.35 -12.89
N ASP A 114 -7.51 3.79 -13.70
CA ASP A 114 -6.24 3.07 -13.91
C ASP A 114 -5.25 3.49 -12.84
N ILE A 115 -5.36 2.87 -11.65
CA ILE A 115 -4.52 3.13 -10.48
C ILE A 115 -4.61 1.97 -9.50
N GLN A 116 -3.52 1.61 -8.83
CA GLN A 116 -3.53 0.66 -7.73
C GLN A 116 -4.15 1.27 -6.48
N LEU A 117 -4.89 0.46 -5.75
CA LEU A 117 -5.61 0.82 -4.53
C LEU A 117 -4.86 0.25 -3.33
N ILE A 118 -4.05 1.08 -2.64
CA ILE A 118 -3.25 0.66 -1.50
C ILE A 118 -4.10 0.83 -0.25
N LEU A 119 -4.70 -0.27 0.21
CA LEU A 119 -5.66 -0.30 1.31
C LEU A 119 -4.95 -0.51 2.65
N GLU A 120 -4.89 0.54 3.50
CA GLU A 120 -4.51 0.37 4.88
C GLU A 120 -5.68 -0.16 5.71
N ALA A 121 -5.55 -1.39 6.21
CA ALA A 121 -6.44 -1.91 7.22
C ALA A 121 -5.98 -1.42 8.60
N LYS A 122 -6.70 -0.44 9.17
CA LYS A 122 -6.35 0.18 10.46
C LYS A 122 -6.53 -0.82 11.61
N PRO A 123 -5.59 -0.89 12.57
CA PRO A 123 -5.76 -1.68 13.78
C PRO A 123 -7.07 -1.35 14.51
N LEU A 124 -7.71 -2.37 15.07
CA LEU A 124 -8.95 -2.24 15.80
C LEU A 124 -8.78 -2.68 17.27
N PRO A 125 -9.71 -2.30 18.17
CA PRO A 125 -9.54 -2.53 19.61
C PRO A 125 -9.34 -3.98 20.04
N THR A 126 -9.86 -4.96 19.29
CA THR A 126 -9.70 -6.38 19.61
C THR A 126 -9.34 -7.20 18.39
N LYS A 127 -8.70 -8.33 18.64
CA LYS A 127 -8.32 -9.28 17.57
C LYS A 127 -9.56 -9.76 16.79
N GLU A 128 -10.66 -10.02 17.46
CA GLU A 128 -11.91 -10.46 16.84
C GLU A 128 -12.46 -9.40 15.87
N MET A 129 -12.37 -8.12 16.25
CA MET A 129 -12.77 -7.02 15.36
C MET A 129 -11.84 -6.91 14.16
N GLU A 130 -10.52 -7.10 14.34
CA GLU A 130 -9.55 -7.14 13.25
C GLU A 130 -9.84 -8.29 12.28
N ASP A 131 -10.05 -9.50 12.80
CA ASP A 131 -10.36 -10.69 12.00
C ASP A 131 -11.65 -10.50 11.20
N GLN A 132 -12.69 -9.92 11.81
CA GLN A 132 -13.94 -9.58 11.14
C GLN A 132 -13.75 -8.50 10.06
N ALA A 133 -12.97 -7.46 10.36
CA ALA A 133 -12.70 -6.38 9.40
C ALA A 133 -11.98 -6.93 8.16
N ILE A 134 -10.94 -7.75 8.34
CA ILE A 134 -10.22 -8.38 7.22
C ILE A 134 -11.14 -9.29 6.41
N ALA A 135 -11.95 -10.13 7.06
CA ALA A 135 -12.91 -10.98 6.35
C ALA A 135 -13.90 -10.15 5.51
N ASN A 136 -14.40 -9.04 6.06
CA ASN A 136 -15.32 -8.14 5.36
C ASN A 136 -14.65 -7.39 4.20
N ILE A 137 -13.39 -6.92 4.38
CA ILE A 137 -12.59 -6.26 3.33
C ILE A 137 -12.38 -7.23 2.18
N VAL A 138 -11.80 -8.40 2.44
CA VAL A 138 -11.46 -9.41 1.43
C VAL A 138 -12.73 -9.86 0.67
N LYS A 139 -13.82 -10.11 1.39
CA LYS A 139 -15.12 -10.45 0.77
C LYS A 139 -15.61 -9.35 -0.19
N MET A 140 -15.43 -8.08 0.20
CA MET A 140 -15.86 -6.95 -0.63
C MET A 140 -14.98 -6.81 -1.88
N VAL A 141 -13.66 -6.88 -1.73
CA VAL A 141 -12.69 -6.82 -2.85
C VAL A 141 -12.99 -7.94 -3.86
N LYS A 142 -13.10 -9.19 -3.41
CA LYS A 142 -13.45 -10.34 -4.26
C LYS A 142 -14.79 -10.17 -4.95
N LYS A 143 -15.84 -9.74 -4.22
CA LYS A 143 -17.18 -9.50 -4.81
C LYS A 143 -17.14 -8.45 -5.91
N MET A 144 -16.22 -7.50 -5.86
CA MET A 144 -16.08 -6.44 -6.86
C MET A 144 -15.12 -6.81 -8.01
N GLY A 145 -14.39 -7.92 -7.92
CA GLY A 145 -13.38 -8.36 -8.88
C GLY A 145 -12.20 -7.39 -8.93
N LEU A 146 -11.67 -7.04 -7.76
CA LEU A 146 -10.60 -6.05 -7.59
C LEU A 146 -9.32 -6.65 -7.00
N GLU A 147 -9.22 -8.00 -6.95
CA GLU A 147 -8.09 -8.71 -6.34
C GLU A 147 -6.72 -8.31 -6.93
N ASN A 148 -6.69 -7.97 -8.22
CA ASN A 148 -5.47 -7.56 -8.91
C ASN A 148 -5.21 -6.05 -8.85
N GLN A 149 -6.15 -5.26 -8.31
CA GLN A 149 -6.05 -3.80 -8.21
C GLN A 149 -5.90 -3.32 -6.77
N VAL A 150 -6.07 -4.22 -5.78
CA VAL A 150 -5.95 -3.87 -4.35
C VAL A 150 -4.70 -4.54 -3.76
N GLU A 151 -3.85 -3.72 -3.18
CA GLU A 151 -2.74 -4.11 -2.33
C GLU A 151 -3.08 -3.76 -0.88
N TYR A 152 -2.54 -4.51 0.08
CA TYR A 152 -2.91 -4.37 1.49
C TYR A 152 -1.72 -3.97 2.34
N ILE A 153 -1.95 -3.05 3.26
CA ILE A 153 -0.97 -2.65 4.26
C ILE A 153 -1.64 -2.58 5.65
N SER A 154 -0.91 -2.85 6.72
CA SER A 154 -1.41 -2.70 8.09
C SER A 154 -0.29 -2.56 9.12
N PHE A 155 -0.55 -1.81 10.19
CA PHE A 155 0.26 -1.79 11.42
C PHE A 155 0.01 -3.02 12.30
N SER A 156 -1.09 -3.74 12.12
CA SER A 156 -1.39 -4.97 12.86
C SER A 156 -0.79 -6.18 12.17
N LEU A 157 0.15 -6.85 12.86
CA LEU A 157 0.71 -8.11 12.38
C LEU A 157 -0.38 -9.18 12.23
N ASN A 158 -1.36 -9.22 13.14
CA ASN A 158 -2.50 -10.12 13.05
C ASN A 158 -3.28 -9.90 11.73
N MET A 159 -3.58 -8.64 11.37
CA MET A 159 -4.27 -8.33 10.11
C MET A 159 -3.47 -8.75 8.89
N CYS A 160 -2.15 -8.50 8.88
CA CYS A 160 -1.27 -8.96 7.79
C CYS A 160 -1.25 -10.48 7.66
N GLU A 161 -1.16 -11.22 8.78
CA GLU A 161 -1.20 -12.69 8.77
C GLU A 161 -2.56 -13.24 8.30
N GLN A 162 -3.68 -12.58 8.65
CA GLN A 162 -5.00 -12.95 8.14
C GLN A 162 -5.13 -12.68 6.63
N LEU A 163 -4.62 -11.54 6.15
CA LEU A 163 -4.57 -11.22 4.72
C LEU A 163 -3.75 -12.25 3.96
N ALA A 164 -2.55 -12.62 4.45
CA ALA A 164 -1.69 -13.63 3.82
C ALA A 164 -2.38 -14.98 3.67
N LYS A 165 -3.22 -15.37 4.64
CA LYS A 165 -4.02 -16.60 4.58
C LYS A 165 -5.18 -16.52 3.58
N LEU A 166 -5.88 -15.38 3.53
CA LEU A 166 -7.10 -15.20 2.74
C LEU A 166 -6.85 -14.74 1.30
N THR A 167 -5.70 -14.11 1.04
CA THR A 167 -5.32 -13.53 -0.25
C THR A 167 -3.84 -13.78 -0.57
N PRO A 168 -3.38 -15.05 -0.64
CA PRO A 168 -1.96 -15.40 -0.77
C PRO A 168 -1.30 -14.91 -2.07
N ALA A 169 -2.07 -14.47 -3.04
CA ALA A 169 -1.57 -13.90 -4.30
C ALA A 169 -1.51 -12.36 -4.30
N SER A 170 -1.95 -11.72 -3.22
CA SER A 170 -1.96 -10.25 -3.12
C SER A 170 -0.63 -9.72 -2.56
N GLU A 171 -0.30 -8.48 -2.89
CA GLU A 171 0.77 -7.75 -2.20
C GLU A 171 0.28 -7.34 -0.81
N ILE A 172 1.05 -7.70 0.21
CA ILE A 172 0.75 -7.43 1.62
C ILE A 172 2.02 -6.91 2.28
N ALA A 173 1.98 -5.69 2.80
CA ALA A 173 3.11 -5.10 3.51
C ALA A 173 2.77 -4.72 4.95
N TYR A 174 3.75 -4.95 5.84
CA TYR A 174 3.67 -4.58 7.25
C TYR A 174 4.25 -3.19 7.47
N LEU A 175 3.58 -2.37 8.34
CA LEU A 175 3.87 -0.95 8.49
C LEU A 175 4.72 -0.59 9.72
N ASN A 176 4.71 -1.39 10.81
CA ASN A 176 5.17 -0.93 12.11
C ASN A 176 6.70 -0.76 12.24
N GLY A 177 7.50 -1.37 11.36
CA GLY A 177 8.95 -1.14 11.30
C GLY A 177 9.77 -1.76 12.44
N ASP A 178 9.24 -2.76 13.12
CA ASP A 178 9.86 -3.44 14.28
C ASP A 178 10.22 -4.91 14.02
N ILE A 179 9.93 -5.43 12.83
CA ILE A 179 10.19 -6.83 12.44
C ILE A 179 11.05 -6.85 11.17
N ALA A 180 12.11 -7.66 11.18
CA ALA A 180 12.98 -7.82 10.02
C ALA A 180 12.28 -8.52 8.85
N PRO A 181 12.65 -8.22 7.58
CA PRO A 181 12.02 -8.80 6.39
C PRO A 181 11.96 -10.33 6.39
N ALA A 182 13.02 -11.01 6.82
CA ALA A 182 13.07 -12.47 6.88
C ALA A 182 12.01 -13.09 7.79
N GLU A 183 11.68 -12.43 8.90
CA GLU A 183 10.65 -12.91 9.82
C GLU A 183 9.24 -12.68 9.25
N LEU A 184 9.00 -11.58 8.54
CA LEU A 184 7.74 -11.33 7.85
C LEU A 184 7.51 -12.31 6.70
N LYS A 185 8.57 -12.63 5.94
CA LYS A 185 8.51 -13.61 4.85
C LYS A 185 8.05 -14.99 5.33
N LYS A 186 8.52 -15.43 6.49
CA LYS A 186 8.09 -16.72 7.14
C LYS A 186 6.59 -16.73 7.46
N LYS A 187 5.97 -15.56 7.63
CA LYS A 187 4.55 -15.39 7.91
C LYS A 187 3.68 -15.24 6.65
N GLY A 188 4.30 -15.32 5.47
CA GLY A 188 3.61 -15.14 4.19
C GLY A 188 3.38 -13.68 3.79
N ILE A 189 4.00 -12.73 4.50
CA ILE A 189 3.97 -11.30 4.18
C ILE A 189 5.09 -11.03 3.17
N ASN A 190 4.77 -10.37 2.07
CA ASN A 190 5.66 -10.23 0.91
C ASN A 190 6.13 -8.79 0.66
N GLY A 191 5.88 -7.88 1.60
CA GLY A 191 6.35 -6.50 1.55
C GLY A 191 6.65 -5.91 2.93
N ILE A 192 7.52 -4.91 2.95
CA ILE A 192 7.69 -3.96 4.04
C ILE A 192 7.27 -2.59 3.56
N ASP A 193 6.49 -1.88 4.37
CA ASP A 193 6.09 -0.50 4.14
C ASP A 193 6.42 0.31 5.39
N TYR A 194 7.69 0.72 5.50
CA TYR A 194 8.21 1.23 6.76
C TYR A 194 8.41 2.74 6.76
N HIS A 195 8.23 3.34 7.94
CA HIS A 195 8.53 4.75 8.12
C HIS A 195 9.97 5.04 7.72
N LYS A 196 10.20 6.13 6.99
CA LYS A 196 11.52 6.57 6.51
C LYS A 196 12.63 6.57 7.58
N GLY A 197 12.29 6.88 8.84
CA GLY A 197 13.24 6.84 9.95
C GLY A 197 13.77 5.41 10.24
N VAL A 198 13.05 4.38 9.88
CA VAL A 198 13.52 2.98 9.96
C VAL A 198 14.52 2.72 8.84
N LEU A 199 14.13 2.94 7.59
CA LEU A 199 14.91 2.54 6.42
C LEU A 199 16.05 3.51 6.05
N LEU A 200 15.99 4.77 6.48
CA LEU A 200 17.10 5.71 6.29
C LEU A 200 18.13 5.70 7.42
N ASN A 201 17.69 5.38 8.67
CA ASN A 201 18.55 5.61 9.82
C ASN A 201 18.80 4.38 10.69
N LYS A 202 17.76 3.56 10.98
CA LYS A 202 17.89 2.43 11.92
C LYS A 202 18.35 1.14 11.22
N HIS A 203 17.72 0.80 10.10
CA HIS A 203 17.86 -0.46 9.39
C HIS A 203 17.90 -0.25 7.87
N PRO A 204 18.87 0.51 7.33
CA PRO A 204 19.01 0.69 5.88
C PRO A 204 19.29 -0.62 5.15
N GLU A 205 19.91 -1.59 5.82
CA GLU A 205 20.18 -2.94 5.32
C GLU A 205 18.91 -3.73 4.99
N TRP A 206 17.78 -3.41 5.60
CA TRP A 206 16.50 -4.12 5.37
C TRP A 206 15.94 -3.90 3.95
N ILE A 207 16.32 -2.84 3.27
CA ILE A 207 15.96 -2.65 1.86
C ILE A 207 16.56 -3.77 1.01
N LYS A 208 17.87 -3.99 1.16
CA LYS A 208 18.55 -5.08 0.44
C LYS A 208 18.06 -6.46 0.88
N GLU A 209 17.90 -6.68 2.18
CA GLU A 209 17.38 -7.94 2.72
C GLU A 209 16.01 -8.28 2.14
N ALA A 210 15.08 -7.30 2.09
CA ALA A 210 13.77 -7.48 1.51
C ALA A 210 13.85 -7.86 0.03
N HIS A 211 14.68 -7.15 -0.75
CA HIS A 211 14.86 -7.46 -2.17
C HIS A 211 15.48 -8.83 -2.41
N ASP A 212 16.48 -9.24 -1.62
CA ASP A 212 17.09 -10.57 -1.70
C ASP A 212 16.07 -11.69 -1.43
N LEU A 213 15.03 -11.40 -0.63
CA LEU A 213 13.91 -12.30 -0.33
C LEU A 213 12.75 -12.20 -1.35
N GLY A 214 12.87 -11.36 -2.38
CA GLY A 214 11.80 -11.10 -3.35
C GLY A 214 10.60 -10.40 -2.74
N MET A 215 10.82 -9.55 -1.72
CA MET A 215 9.80 -8.72 -1.09
C MET A 215 9.85 -7.31 -1.66
N LYS A 216 8.70 -6.63 -1.64
CA LYS A 216 8.60 -5.21 -2.03
C LYS A 216 8.94 -4.29 -0.86
N VAL A 217 9.50 -3.13 -1.19
CA VAL A 217 9.88 -2.09 -0.22
C VAL A 217 9.15 -0.79 -0.55
N ASN A 218 8.26 -0.36 0.35
CA ASN A 218 7.65 0.97 0.33
C ASN A 218 8.14 1.80 1.52
N VAL A 219 8.17 3.11 1.37
CA VAL A 219 8.63 4.04 2.43
C VAL A 219 7.65 5.21 2.58
N TRP A 220 7.20 5.46 3.81
CA TRP A 220 6.23 6.52 4.15
C TRP A 220 6.69 7.38 5.33
N THR A 221 6.14 8.57 5.59
CA THR A 221 5.62 9.50 4.59
C THR A 221 6.77 10.41 4.20
N VAL A 222 7.17 10.37 2.94
CA VAL A 222 8.39 11.03 2.47
C VAL A 222 8.01 12.34 1.78
N ASN A 223 8.26 13.47 2.47
CA ASN A 223 7.84 14.79 2.01
C ASN A 223 9.01 15.78 1.82
N LYS A 224 10.26 15.33 1.99
CA LYS A 224 11.46 16.15 1.77
C LYS A 224 12.22 15.66 0.55
N GLU A 225 12.57 16.56 -0.34
CA GLU A 225 13.27 16.25 -1.59
C GLU A 225 14.58 15.46 -1.35
N SER A 226 15.35 15.84 -0.31
CA SER A 226 16.59 15.13 0.04
C SER A 226 16.36 13.67 0.43
N GLU A 227 15.26 13.38 1.17
CA GLU A 227 14.87 12.02 1.55
C GLU A 227 14.36 11.24 0.32
N MET A 228 13.61 11.90 -0.58
CA MET A 228 13.15 11.31 -1.85
C MET A 228 14.33 10.85 -2.71
N LYS A 229 15.32 11.74 -2.94
CA LYS A 229 16.53 11.42 -3.71
C LYS A 229 17.29 10.24 -3.10
N GLN A 230 17.53 10.27 -1.79
CA GLN A 230 18.24 9.20 -1.10
C GLN A 230 17.53 7.85 -1.26
N LEU A 231 16.20 7.79 -1.12
CA LEU A 231 15.44 6.56 -1.26
C LEU A 231 15.39 6.05 -2.71
N ILE A 232 15.34 6.96 -3.69
CA ILE A 232 15.46 6.62 -5.11
C ILE A 232 16.83 5.99 -5.40
N ASP A 233 17.91 6.57 -4.86
CA ASP A 233 19.28 6.03 -5.00
C ASP A 233 19.41 4.66 -4.31
N MET A 234 18.71 4.44 -3.20
CA MET A 234 18.61 3.16 -2.49
C MET A 234 17.69 2.16 -3.21
N LYS A 235 17.03 2.58 -4.30
CA LYS A 235 16.21 1.74 -5.18
C LYS A 235 15.02 1.09 -4.48
N VAL A 236 14.35 1.81 -3.59
CA VAL A 236 13.07 1.33 -3.04
C VAL A 236 12.03 1.16 -4.15
N ASP A 237 11.10 0.21 -4.01
CA ASP A 237 10.08 -0.04 -5.04
C ASP A 237 9.06 1.10 -5.08
N PHE A 238 8.68 1.63 -3.89
CA PHE A 238 7.66 2.66 -3.80
C PHE A 238 8.04 3.76 -2.80
N ILE A 239 7.56 4.97 -3.09
CA ILE A 239 7.58 6.11 -2.16
C ILE A 239 6.14 6.58 -1.97
N THR A 240 5.64 6.50 -0.73
CA THR A 240 4.35 7.05 -0.31
C THR A 240 4.55 8.46 0.23
N THR A 241 3.87 9.45 -0.40
CA THR A 241 4.11 10.88 -0.15
C THR A 241 2.85 11.73 -0.27
N ASP A 242 2.82 12.88 0.43
CA ASP A 242 1.84 13.95 0.22
C ASP A 242 2.20 14.89 -0.96
N GLN A 243 3.37 14.67 -1.59
CA GLN A 243 3.93 15.51 -2.64
C GLN A 243 4.30 14.67 -3.89
N PRO A 244 3.31 13.95 -4.48
CA PRO A 244 3.60 12.94 -5.49
C PRO A 244 4.20 13.51 -6.78
N LEU A 245 3.90 14.76 -7.14
CA LEU A 245 4.46 15.38 -8.33
C LEU A 245 5.95 15.70 -8.17
N GLU A 246 6.40 15.99 -6.94
CA GLU A 246 7.84 16.21 -6.66
C GLU A 246 8.65 14.93 -6.90
N VAL A 247 8.16 13.78 -6.41
CA VAL A 247 8.82 12.49 -6.67
C VAL A 247 8.80 12.16 -8.16
N LYS A 248 7.66 12.37 -8.85
CA LYS A 248 7.59 12.16 -10.32
C LYS A 248 8.62 12.99 -11.09
N GLU A 249 8.88 14.23 -10.66
CA GLU A 249 9.87 15.09 -11.31
C GLU A 249 11.30 14.55 -11.10
N LEU A 250 11.61 14.04 -9.91
CA LEU A 250 12.91 13.43 -9.59
C LEU A 250 13.19 12.11 -10.34
N LEU A 251 12.15 11.47 -10.88
CA LEU A 251 12.25 10.20 -11.59
C LEU A 251 12.36 10.35 -13.11
N LYS A 252 12.32 11.59 -13.65
CA LYS A 252 12.52 11.88 -15.06
C LYS A 252 14.00 11.92 -15.42
#